data_e9f15c8801d9bda39bcf285300397d46
#
_entry.id   e9f15c8801d9bda39bcf285300397d46
#
_cell.length_a   1.000
_cell.length_b   1.000
_cell.length_c   1.000
_cell.angle_alpha   90.00
_cell.angle_beta   90.00
_cell.angle_gamma   90.00
#
_symmetry.space_group_name_H-M   'P 1'
#
loop_
_entity.id
_entity.type
_entity.pdbx_description
1 polymer ?
#
loop_
_entity_poly.entity_id
_entity_poly.type
_entity_poly.pdbx_seq_one_letter_code
_entity_poly.pdbx_strand_id
1 'polypeptide(L)'
;MKKTIYRLLFAAQLSIAAVSLTGCQDLLDPTPVQQLPDDKAITDAGSARSATIGVYDRVQAYYQLNWPVLGFLPGENVRFNGTLNQFLQIDQNQLSADNVLITEAWTQMYQAVNGANNVIAAVPGINDPLLTATEKNQLLGEAYFLRALVYFDLGRGWGGVPLVLTPTRTKENGQGIGRSTQVQTYDQVLADLTQAEALLPDGATRNRAVQNTARALRARLHLYRQQWTDAEIYATQVINSSNYSLVTPYRAISTAPFLSRESIFELTFSNSDANSMWNNWFPSALGGQFNFQPVPAAITLLNDPAVGGSRSALLATTTIAGSPVTYGNLYSRSAQRDDPSYVLRLAEQYLIRAEARAKQGKLTAALADLNVVRSRAGVPASTAATAEQLLLAIENERRVEFAFEADRWFDLVRTGRAGAVLGVTDQRRWLFPLPFNDLVADPSLTQNPGY
;
A
#
# COMPACT_ATOMS: atom_id res chain seq x y z
N MET A 1 -60.92 36.77 -50.33
CA MET A 1 -60.32 35.42 -50.45
C MET A 1 -58.78 35.36 -50.17
N LYS A 2 -57.95 36.23 -50.73
CA LYS A 2 -56.49 36.19 -50.57
C LYS A 2 -56.03 36.36 -49.10
N LYS A 3 -56.63 37.20 -48.27
CA LYS A 3 -56.24 37.44 -46.86
C LYS A 3 -56.56 36.25 -45.92
N THR A 4 -57.59 35.48 -46.27
CA THR A 4 -57.98 34.31 -45.45
C THR A 4 -57.05 33.11 -45.69
N ILE A 5 -56.52 32.92 -46.91
CA ILE A 5 -55.59 31.87 -47.29
C ILE A 5 -54.23 32.12 -46.61
N TYR A 6 -53.74 33.37 -46.53
CA TYR A 6 -52.48 33.66 -45.82
C TYR A 6 -52.58 33.46 -44.31
N ARG A 7 -53.71 33.65 -43.66
CA ARG A 7 -53.94 33.39 -42.24
C ARG A 7 -53.98 31.90 -41.97
N LEU A 8 -54.53 31.08 -42.82
CA LEU A 8 -54.56 29.64 -42.73
C LEU A 8 -53.19 29.02 -42.97
N LEU A 9 -52.41 29.53 -43.92
CA LEU A 9 -51.03 29.10 -44.16
C LEU A 9 -50.08 29.47 -42.99
N PHE A 10 -50.28 30.66 -42.40
CA PHE A 10 -49.49 31.09 -41.24
C PHE A 10 -49.80 30.27 -39.94
N ALA A 11 -51.07 29.91 -39.73
CA ALA A 11 -51.53 29.08 -38.66
C ALA A 11 -51.02 27.64 -38.83
N ALA A 12 -50.98 27.10 -40.06
CA ALA A 12 -50.42 25.77 -40.34
C ALA A 12 -48.89 25.73 -40.15
N GLN A 13 -48.15 26.77 -40.49
CA GLN A 13 -46.70 26.85 -40.23
C GLN A 13 -46.38 26.98 -38.74
N LEU A 14 -47.18 27.69 -37.95
CA LEU A 14 -47.03 27.80 -36.51
C LEU A 14 -47.31 26.46 -35.81
N SER A 15 -48.26 25.66 -36.29
CA SER A 15 -48.58 24.34 -35.76
C SER A 15 -47.50 23.28 -36.04
N ILE A 16 -46.82 23.36 -37.20
CA ILE A 16 -45.70 22.50 -37.57
C ILE A 16 -44.44 22.85 -36.73
N ALA A 17 -44.21 24.13 -36.44
CA ALA A 17 -43.09 24.58 -35.59
C ALA A 17 -43.28 24.17 -34.10
N ALA A 18 -44.51 24.03 -33.60
CA ALA A 18 -44.79 23.62 -32.23
C ALA A 18 -44.61 22.10 -31.98
N VAL A 19 -44.75 21.28 -33.02
CA VAL A 19 -44.58 19.81 -32.92
C VAL A 19 -43.09 19.38 -32.98
N SER A 20 -42.20 20.23 -33.49
CA SER A 20 -40.75 19.97 -33.55
C SER A 20 -40.00 20.28 -32.26
N LEU A 21 -40.68 20.77 -31.21
CA LEU A 21 -40.07 21.06 -29.89
C LEU A 21 -40.23 19.92 -28.84
N THR A 22 -40.91 18.82 -29.18
CA THR A 22 -40.85 17.63 -28.38
C THR A 22 -39.64 16.79 -28.80
N GLY A 23 -38.45 17.37 -28.63
CA GLY A 23 -37.22 16.64 -28.77
C GLY A 23 -37.14 15.59 -27.66
N CYS A 24 -36.92 14.32 -28.03
CA CYS A 24 -36.62 13.25 -27.11
C CYS A 24 -35.45 13.69 -26.21
N GLN A 25 -35.71 13.92 -24.93
CA GLN A 25 -34.68 14.16 -23.92
C GLN A 25 -33.71 13.01 -23.86
N ASP A 26 -34.12 11.80 -24.22
CA ASP A 26 -33.29 10.58 -24.27
C ASP A 26 -32.18 10.62 -25.35
N LEU A 27 -32.21 11.54 -26.31
CA LEU A 27 -31.16 11.66 -27.35
C LEU A 27 -30.00 12.55 -26.93
N LEU A 28 -30.18 13.35 -25.88
CA LEU A 28 -29.15 14.29 -25.38
C LEU A 28 -28.37 13.75 -24.18
N ASP A 29 -28.83 12.64 -23.58
CA ASP A 29 -28.12 11.86 -22.55
C ASP A 29 -27.90 10.43 -23.06
N PRO A 30 -26.97 10.22 -24.00
CA PRO A 30 -26.59 8.84 -24.35
C PRO A 30 -25.97 8.19 -23.13
N THR A 31 -26.69 7.29 -22.47
CA THR A 31 -26.06 6.38 -21.52
C THR A 31 -24.94 5.67 -22.27
N PRO A 32 -23.68 5.77 -21.81
CA PRO A 32 -22.57 5.11 -22.48
C PRO A 32 -22.88 3.62 -22.59
N VAL A 33 -23.01 3.10 -23.81
CA VAL A 33 -23.38 1.69 -24.07
C VAL A 33 -22.29 0.72 -23.56
N GLN A 34 -21.12 1.26 -23.15
CA GLN A 34 -19.97 0.50 -22.64
C GLN A 34 -19.65 0.75 -21.16
N GLN A 35 -20.44 1.56 -20.43
CA GLN A 35 -20.27 1.77 -19.01
C GLN A 35 -21.59 1.45 -18.30
N LEU A 36 -21.54 0.42 -17.41
CA LEU A 36 -22.65 0.18 -16.49
C LEU A 36 -22.73 1.36 -15.51
N PRO A 37 -23.92 1.92 -15.26
CA PRO A 37 -24.11 2.88 -14.17
C PRO A 37 -23.58 2.27 -12.85
N ASP A 38 -22.90 3.07 -12.05
CA ASP A 38 -22.23 2.59 -10.82
C ASP A 38 -23.20 1.88 -9.83
N ASP A 39 -24.48 2.27 -9.81
CA ASP A 39 -25.53 1.65 -8.99
C ASP A 39 -25.97 0.28 -9.50
N LYS A 40 -25.62 -0.08 -10.75
CA LYS A 40 -25.90 -1.37 -11.38
C LYS A 40 -24.65 -2.25 -11.54
N ALA A 41 -23.49 -1.79 -11.08
CA ALA A 41 -22.26 -2.51 -11.25
C ALA A 41 -22.09 -3.69 -10.30
N ILE A 42 -22.69 -3.63 -9.08
CA ILE A 42 -22.58 -4.68 -8.04
C ILE A 42 -23.99 -5.06 -7.60
N THR A 43 -24.57 -6.08 -8.22
CA THR A 43 -25.98 -6.46 -8.03
C THR A 43 -26.20 -7.95 -7.72
N ASP A 44 -25.20 -8.80 -7.94
CA ASP A 44 -25.24 -10.24 -7.77
C ASP A 44 -23.94 -10.80 -7.21
N ALA A 45 -23.89 -12.10 -6.98
CA ALA A 45 -22.72 -12.80 -6.44
C ALA A 45 -21.48 -12.65 -7.34
N GLY A 46 -21.65 -12.71 -8.65
CA GLY A 46 -20.56 -12.60 -9.63
C GLY A 46 -19.91 -11.23 -9.62
N SER A 47 -20.75 -10.20 -9.71
CA SER A 47 -20.29 -8.79 -9.68
C SER A 47 -19.70 -8.39 -8.33
N ALA A 48 -20.23 -8.91 -7.20
CA ALA A 48 -19.66 -8.70 -5.87
C ALA A 48 -18.23 -9.26 -5.74
N ARG A 49 -18.01 -10.49 -6.21
CA ARG A 49 -16.67 -11.13 -6.26
C ARG A 49 -15.73 -10.33 -7.12
N SER A 50 -16.14 -9.98 -8.34
CA SER A 50 -15.33 -9.22 -9.30
C SER A 50 -14.96 -7.83 -8.77
N ALA A 51 -15.91 -7.12 -8.16
CA ALA A 51 -15.68 -5.82 -7.56
C ALA A 51 -14.66 -5.90 -6.41
N THR A 52 -14.78 -6.92 -5.54
CA THR A 52 -13.82 -7.11 -4.43
C THR A 52 -12.42 -7.43 -4.96
N ILE A 53 -12.29 -8.28 -6.01
CA ILE A 53 -11.01 -8.53 -6.68
C ILE A 53 -10.45 -7.23 -7.27
N GLY A 54 -11.29 -6.40 -7.89
CA GLY A 54 -10.89 -5.11 -8.42
C GLY A 54 -10.35 -4.12 -7.35
N VAL A 55 -10.71 -4.30 -6.06
CA VAL A 55 -10.07 -3.52 -4.98
C VAL A 55 -8.64 -3.99 -4.74
N TYR A 56 -8.37 -5.31 -4.77
CA TYR A 56 -6.99 -5.83 -4.69
C TYR A 56 -6.13 -5.33 -5.82
N ASP A 57 -6.65 -5.33 -7.05
CA ASP A 57 -5.97 -4.82 -8.25
C ASP A 57 -5.56 -3.33 -8.09
N ARG A 58 -6.46 -2.50 -7.55
CA ARG A 58 -6.15 -1.10 -7.27
C ARG A 58 -5.10 -0.92 -6.17
N VAL A 59 -5.12 -1.76 -5.14
CA VAL A 59 -4.06 -1.77 -4.12
C VAL A 59 -2.74 -2.23 -4.74
N GLN A 60 -2.76 -3.24 -5.58
CA GLN A 60 -1.62 -3.75 -6.31
C GLN A 60 -0.96 -2.67 -7.17
N ALA A 61 -1.76 -1.80 -7.82
CA ALA A 61 -1.26 -0.74 -8.70
C ALA A 61 -0.27 0.21 -7.99
N TYR A 62 -0.57 0.68 -6.76
CA TYR A 62 0.38 1.55 -6.06
C TYR A 62 1.49 0.78 -5.35
N TYR A 63 1.30 -0.49 -5.00
CA TYR A 63 2.35 -1.36 -4.44
C TYR A 63 3.33 -1.88 -5.49
N GLN A 64 3.01 -1.78 -6.77
CA GLN A 64 3.90 -2.24 -7.85
C GLN A 64 5.20 -1.43 -7.92
N LEU A 65 5.13 -0.10 -7.77
CA LEU A 65 6.29 0.79 -7.87
C LEU A 65 6.24 1.94 -6.86
N ASN A 66 5.17 2.74 -6.89
CA ASN A 66 5.15 4.06 -6.26
C ASN A 66 5.38 3.98 -4.75
N TRP A 67 4.63 3.13 -4.07
CA TRP A 67 4.71 2.99 -2.62
C TRP A 67 6.01 2.36 -2.12
N PRO A 68 6.50 1.23 -2.70
CA PRO A 68 7.82 0.72 -2.34
C PRO A 68 8.94 1.74 -2.51
N VAL A 69 8.94 2.49 -3.60
CA VAL A 69 9.94 3.54 -3.84
C VAL A 69 9.89 4.61 -2.76
N LEU A 70 8.70 5.09 -2.39
CA LEU A 70 8.52 6.06 -1.31
C LEU A 70 8.94 5.52 0.06
N GLY A 71 8.99 4.20 0.24
CA GLY A 71 9.39 3.55 1.49
C GLY A 71 10.88 3.22 1.59
N PHE A 72 11.56 2.84 0.51
CA PHE A 72 12.96 2.44 0.57
C PHE A 72 13.94 3.50 0.05
N LEU A 73 13.57 4.27 -0.98
CA LEU A 73 14.49 5.19 -1.66
C LEU A 73 14.91 6.41 -0.80
N PRO A 74 14.04 7.00 0.05
CA PRO A 74 14.49 8.07 0.95
C PRO A 74 15.44 7.58 2.06
N GLY A 75 15.59 6.26 2.21
CA GLY A 75 16.42 5.62 3.22
C GLY A 75 17.89 5.49 2.81
N GLU A 76 18.70 4.90 3.72
CA GLU A 76 20.16 4.77 3.54
C GLU A 76 20.62 3.43 2.95
N ASN A 77 19.71 2.60 2.43
CA ASN A 77 20.06 1.30 1.82
C ASN A 77 20.17 1.33 0.30
N VAL A 78 19.43 2.21 -0.34
CA VAL A 78 19.25 2.29 -1.79
C VAL A 78 19.49 3.71 -2.24
N ARG A 79 20.04 3.88 -3.45
CA ARG A 79 20.14 5.18 -4.13
C ARG A 79 19.53 5.08 -5.53
N PHE A 80 19.10 6.19 -6.06
CA PHE A 80 18.74 6.30 -7.46
C PHE A 80 20.01 6.40 -8.33
N ASN A 81 20.05 5.62 -9.40
CA ASN A 81 21.18 5.52 -10.32
C ASN A 81 20.81 6.02 -11.72
N GLY A 82 20.18 7.17 -11.81
CA GLY A 82 19.71 7.73 -13.07
C GLY A 82 19.57 9.25 -13.04
N THR A 83 18.80 9.79 -13.99
CA THR A 83 18.60 11.24 -14.15
C THR A 83 17.14 11.68 -14.06
N LEU A 84 16.21 10.74 -13.79
CA LEU A 84 14.79 11.03 -13.69
C LEU A 84 14.49 11.84 -12.42
N ASN A 85 14.05 13.07 -12.58
CA ASN A 85 13.90 14.05 -11.50
C ASN A 85 12.95 13.56 -10.38
N GLN A 86 11.89 12.83 -10.73
CA GLN A 86 10.94 12.29 -9.75
C GLN A 86 11.59 11.33 -8.76
N PHE A 87 12.56 10.51 -9.19
CA PHE A 87 13.30 9.63 -8.28
C PHE A 87 14.42 10.37 -7.53
N LEU A 88 15.09 11.33 -8.18
CA LEU A 88 16.11 12.15 -7.53
C LEU A 88 15.54 12.94 -6.35
N GLN A 89 14.35 13.52 -6.49
CA GLN A 89 13.69 14.24 -5.40
C GLN A 89 13.42 13.35 -4.20
N ILE A 90 13.04 12.09 -4.44
CA ILE A 90 12.79 11.10 -3.37
C ILE A 90 14.10 10.70 -2.71
N ASP A 91 15.10 10.32 -3.48
CA ASP A 91 16.43 9.89 -3.01
C ASP A 91 17.12 10.97 -2.17
N GLN A 92 16.96 12.24 -2.56
CA GLN A 92 17.56 13.40 -1.89
C GLN A 92 16.68 13.98 -0.77
N ASN A 93 15.51 13.39 -0.50
CA ASN A 93 14.53 13.95 0.44
C ASN A 93 14.13 15.40 0.12
N GLN A 94 14.02 15.74 -1.18
CA GLN A 94 13.69 17.08 -1.71
C GLN A 94 12.42 17.06 -2.55
N LEU A 95 11.40 16.36 -2.05
CA LEU A 95 10.11 16.23 -2.72
C LEU A 95 9.44 17.57 -2.94
N SER A 96 8.78 17.72 -4.10
CA SER A 96 7.86 18.82 -4.42
C SER A 96 6.44 18.28 -4.65
N ALA A 97 5.44 19.16 -4.52
CA ALA A 97 4.02 18.79 -4.63
C ALA A 97 3.60 18.35 -6.05
N ASP A 98 4.40 18.65 -7.06
CA ASP A 98 4.20 18.24 -8.46
C ASP A 98 4.93 16.95 -8.83
N ASN A 99 5.57 16.26 -7.85
CA ASN A 99 6.22 14.99 -8.10
C ASN A 99 5.21 13.94 -8.58
N VAL A 100 5.47 13.37 -9.75
CA VAL A 100 4.53 12.45 -10.41
C VAL A 100 4.27 11.18 -9.59
N LEU A 101 5.30 10.64 -8.89
CA LEU A 101 5.13 9.43 -8.07
C LEU A 101 4.25 9.68 -6.84
N ILE A 102 4.33 10.87 -6.25
CA ILE A 102 3.44 11.31 -5.17
C ILE A 102 2.00 11.39 -5.68
N THR A 103 1.80 12.05 -6.84
CA THR A 103 0.47 12.22 -7.44
C THR A 103 -0.14 10.87 -7.83
N GLU A 104 0.62 9.99 -8.46
CA GLU A 104 0.15 8.66 -8.86
C GLU A 104 -0.18 7.79 -7.65
N ALA A 105 0.69 7.74 -6.63
CA ALA A 105 0.42 6.99 -5.41
C ALA A 105 -0.88 7.45 -4.73
N TRP A 106 -1.05 8.76 -4.55
CA TRP A 106 -2.25 9.36 -3.98
C TRP A 106 -3.50 9.02 -4.78
N THR A 107 -3.46 9.20 -6.10
CA THR A 107 -4.59 8.92 -6.98
C THR A 107 -5.00 7.45 -6.94
N GLN A 108 -4.03 6.53 -7.06
CA GLN A 108 -4.27 5.09 -7.01
C GLN A 108 -4.83 4.65 -5.64
N MET A 109 -4.33 5.23 -4.54
CA MET A 109 -4.83 4.97 -3.19
C MET A 109 -6.29 5.39 -3.05
N TYR A 110 -6.69 6.59 -3.51
CA TYR A 110 -8.10 7.01 -3.45
C TYR A 110 -8.99 6.23 -4.42
N GLN A 111 -8.48 5.75 -5.54
CA GLN A 111 -9.21 4.81 -6.40
C GLN A 111 -9.47 3.48 -5.67
N ALA A 112 -8.52 2.98 -4.89
CA ALA A 112 -8.70 1.79 -4.07
C ALA A 112 -9.71 2.03 -2.94
N VAL A 113 -9.65 3.19 -2.26
CA VAL A 113 -10.66 3.61 -1.26
C VAL A 113 -12.05 3.61 -1.87
N ASN A 114 -12.23 4.25 -3.05
CA ASN A 114 -13.54 4.28 -3.71
C ASN A 114 -14.02 2.88 -4.12
N GLY A 115 -13.13 2.03 -4.62
CA GLY A 115 -13.45 0.62 -4.90
C GLY A 115 -13.97 -0.11 -3.66
N ALA A 116 -13.28 0.02 -2.52
CA ALA A 116 -13.70 -0.57 -1.25
C ALA A 116 -15.04 0.00 -0.76
N ASN A 117 -15.24 1.32 -0.88
CA ASN A 117 -16.51 1.96 -0.53
C ASN A 117 -17.69 1.41 -1.33
N ASN A 118 -17.50 1.16 -2.64
CA ASN A 118 -18.53 0.56 -3.48
C ASN A 118 -18.91 -0.86 -3.02
N VAL A 119 -17.94 -1.70 -2.69
CA VAL A 119 -18.18 -3.04 -2.15
C VAL A 119 -18.91 -2.96 -0.80
N ILE A 120 -18.43 -2.13 0.13
CA ILE A 120 -19.02 -1.96 1.47
C ILE A 120 -20.48 -1.47 1.38
N ALA A 121 -20.79 -0.57 0.44
CA ALA A 121 -22.11 -0.02 0.28
C ALA A 121 -23.09 -0.99 -0.42
N ALA A 122 -22.63 -1.73 -1.43
CA ALA A 122 -23.50 -2.53 -2.29
C ALA A 122 -23.74 -3.97 -1.76
N VAL A 123 -22.69 -4.65 -1.30
CA VAL A 123 -22.74 -6.07 -0.95
C VAL A 123 -23.80 -6.42 0.11
N PRO A 124 -24.06 -5.61 1.16
CA PRO A 124 -25.09 -5.93 2.15
C PRO A 124 -26.49 -6.08 1.54
N GLY A 125 -26.81 -5.29 0.52
CA GLY A 125 -28.13 -5.26 -0.14
C GLY A 125 -28.36 -6.35 -1.18
N ILE A 126 -27.34 -7.11 -1.57
CA ILE A 126 -27.47 -8.16 -2.60
C ILE A 126 -28.34 -9.30 -2.08
N ASN A 127 -29.40 -9.60 -2.84
CA ASN A 127 -30.29 -10.73 -2.59
C ASN A 127 -30.16 -11.78 -3.70
N ASP A 128 -29.02 -12.47 -3.72
CA ASP A 128 -28.69 -13.53 -4.67
C ASP A 128 -28.45 -14.83 -3.90
N PRO A 129 -29.20 -15.94 -4.17
CA PRO A 129 -28.97 -17.21 -3.50
C PRO A 129 -27.57 -17.81 -3.69
N LEU A 130 -26.84 -17.39 -4.72
CA LEU A 130 -25.46 -17.80 -4.98
C LEU A 130 -24.42 -17.05 -4.12
N LEU A 131 -24.83 -16.00 -3.39
CA LEU A 131 -24.00 -15.27 -2.45
C LEU A 131 -24.36 -15.65 -1.02
N THR A 132 -23.69 -16.66 -0.48
CA THR A 132 -23.94 -17.12 0.89
C THR A 132 -23.62 -16.02 1.92
N ALA A 133 -24.24 -16.09 3.11
CA ALA A 133 -23.96 -15.14 4.19
C ALA A 133 -22.47 -15.15 4.60
N THR A 134 -21.85 -16.32 4.62
CA THR A 134 -20.40 -16.46 4.92
C THR A 134 -19.55 -15.76 3.87
N GLU A 135 -19.83 -15.95 2.59
CA GLU A 135 -19.10 -15.30 1.52
C GLU A 135 -19.35 -13.78 1.50
N LYS A 136 -20.59 -13.35 1.74
CA LYS A 136 -20.93 -11.93 1.90
C LYS A 136 -20.08 -11.27 2.99
N ASN A 137 -19.98 -11.91 4.15
CA ASN A 137 -19.13 -11.45 5.25
C ASN A 137 -17.64 -11.40 4.84
N GLN A 138 -17.16 -12.43 4.14
CA GLN A 138 -15.78 -12.44 3.65
C GLN A 138 -15.49 -11.28 2.70
N LEU A 139 -16.33 -11.05 1.69
CA LEU A 139 -16.13 -9.94 0.73
C LEU A 139 -16.16 -8.57 1.43
N LEU A 140 -17.06 -8.37 2.39
CA LEU A 140 -17.11 -7.17 3.21
C LEU A 140 -15.87 -7.02 4.08
N GLY A 141 -15.45 -8.08 4.76
CA GLY A 141 -14.25 -8.09 5.58
C GLY A 141 -12.99 -7.76 4.79
N GLU A 142 -12.88 -8.28 3.57
CA GLU A 142 -11.79 -7.96 2.65
C GLU A 142 -11.81 -6.48 2.23
N ALA A 143 -12.98 -5.93 1.89
CA ALA A 143 -13.11 -4.52 1.52
C ALA A 143 -12.76 -3.59 2.69
N TYR A 144 -13.18 -3.90 3.92
CA TYR A 144 -12.78 -3.16 5.11
C TYR A 144 -11.27 -3.26 5.36
N PHE A 145 -10.67 -4.44 5.24
CA PHE A 145 -9.23 -4.62 5.40
C PHE A 145 -8.44 -3.80 4.38
N LEU A 146 -8.83 -3.84 3.10
CA LEU A 146 -8.14 -3.11 2.03
C LEU A 146 -8.27 -1.60 2.22
N ARG A 147 -9.45 -1.09 2.63
CA ARG A 147 -9.63 0.33 2.95
C ARG A 147 -8.78 0.74 4.15
N ALA A 148 -8.71 -0.09 5.17
CA ALA A 148 -7.84 0.12 6.32
C ALA A 148 -6.35 0.19 5.93
N LEU A 149 -5.87 -0.72 5.07
CA LEU A 149 -4.51 -0.73 4.57
C LEU A 149 -4.18 0.56 3.82
N VAL A 150 -5.06 0.98 2.92
CA VAL A 150 -4.86 2.20 2.14
C VAL A 150 -4.84 3.44 3.04
N TYR A 151 -5.79 3.57 3.99
CA TYR A 151 -5.78 4.72 4.91
C TYR A 151 -4.60 4.67 5.89
N PHE A 152 -4.11 3.50 6.25
CA PHE A 152 -2.89 3.38 7.04
C PHE A 152 -1.67 3.89 6.24
N ASP A 153 -1.55 3.51 4.97
CA ASP A 153 -0.48 3.97 4.10
C ASP A 153 -0.58 5.49 3.85
N LEU A 154 -1.77 6.00 3.57
CA LEU A 154 -2.02 7.45 3.49
C LEU A 154 -1.64 8.17 4.78
N GLY A 155 -2.04 7.64 5.94
CA GLY A 155 -1.77 8.23 7.25
C GLY A 155 -0.28 8.28 7.59
N ARG A 156 0.51 7.25 7.23
CA ARG A 156 1.96 7.26 7.48
C ARG A 156 2.76 8.06 6.45
N GLY A 157 2.23 8.22 5.22
CA GLY A 157 2.86 9.02 4.17
C GLY A 157 2.55 10.51 4.26
N TRP A 158 1.28 10.87 4.42
CA TRP A 158 0.82 12.27 4.35
C TRP A 158 0.29 12.82 5.67
N GLY A 159 0.21 12.01 6.70
CA GLY A 159 -0.38 12.40 7.98
C GLY A 159 -1.91 12.39 7.94
N GLY A 160 -2.55 13.52 8.23
CA GLY A 160 -4.00 13.64 8.10
C GLY A 160 -4.43 13.78 6.64
N VAL A 161 -5.49 13.07 6.26
CA VAL A 161 -6.01 13.02 4.87
C VAL A 161 -7.54 13.11 4.85
N PRO A 162 -8.16 13.44 3.71
CA PRO A 162 -9.61 13.35 3.55
C PRO A 162 -10.13 11.94 3.79
N LEU A 163 -11.12 11.78 4.68
CA LEU A 163 -11.77 10.50 4.94
C LEU A 163 -13.02 10.36 4.08
N VAL A 164 -12.87 9.79 2.89
CA VAL A 164 -13.95 9.49 1.95
C VAL A 164 -14.47 8.09 2.25
N LEU A 165 -15.61 7.98 2.97
CA LEU A 165 -16.12 6.71 3.49
C LEU A 165 -17.36 6.19 2.73
N THR A 166 -17.81 6.93 1.73
CA THR A 166 -18.93 6.57 0.85
C THR A 166 -18.47 6.55 -0.61
N PRO A 167 -19.18 5.83 -1.50
CA PRO A 167 -18.84 5.83 -2.93
C PRO A 167 -18.83 7.24 -3.53
N THR A 168 -17.74 7.58 -4.21
CA THR A 168 -17.62 8.80 -5.00
C THR A 168 -18.10 8.50 -6.42
N ARG A 169 -19.27 9.00 -6.80
CA ARG A 169 -19.89 8.78 -8.11
C ARG A 169 -19.82 10.00 -9.01
N THR A 170 -19.76 11.18 -8.41
CA THR A 170 -19.62 12.44 -9.12
C THR A 170 -18.49 13.25 -8.51
N LYS A 171 -18.02 14.26 -9.25
CA LYS A 171 -16.95 15.14 -8.76
C LYS A 171 -17.36 15.84 -7.45
N GLU A 172 -18.62 16.21 -7.34
CA GLU A 172 -19.17 16.92 -6.19
C GLU A 172 -19.18 16.06 -4.92
N ASN A 173 -19.33 14.73 -5.06
CA ASN A 173 -19.29 13.80 -3.92
C ASN A 173 -17.87 13.65 -3.30
N GLY A 174 -16.83 14.00 -4.06
CA GLY A 174 -15.43 13.89 -3.62
C GLY A 174 -14.81 15.21 -3.20
N GLN A 175 -15.45 16.36 -3.47
CA GLN A 175 -14.94 17.69 -3.18
C GLN A 175 -15.46 18.23 -1.84
N GLY A 176 -14.70 19.18 -1.25
CA GLY A 176 -15.09 19.85 0.00
C GLY A 176 -14.90 18.99 1.25
N ILE A 177 -14.33 17.81 1.13
CA ILE A 177 -13.96 16.97 2.29
C ILE A 177 -12.58 17.42 2.74
N GLY A 178 -12.54 18.26 3.76
CA GLY A 178 -11.27 18.71 4.36
C GLY A 178 -10.44 17.57 4.92
N ARG A 179 -9.17 17.85 5.18
CA ARG A 179 -8.26 16.87 5.79
C ARG A 179 -8.66 16.58 7.23
N SER A 180 -8.71 15.31 7.57
CA SER A 180 -8.71 14.84 8.97
C SER A 180 -7.31 14.98 9.57
N THR A 181 -7.19 14.89 10.89
CA THR A 181 -5.89 14.73 11.54
C THR A 181 -5.34 13.31 11.31
N GLN A 182 -4.03 13.11 11.50
CA GLN A 182 -3.43 11.76 11.46
C GLN A 182 -4.06 10.82 12.50
N VAL A 183 -4.41 11.35 13.68
CA VAL A 183 -5.09 10.57 14.73
C VAL A 183 -6.45 10.09 14.23
N GLN A 184 -7.26 10.98 13.66
CA GLN A 184 -8.56 10.62 13.09
C GLN A 184 -8.44 9.63 11.92
N THR A 185 -7.39 9.77 11.08
CA THR A 185 -7.10 8.81 10.01
C THR A 185 -6.81 7.43 10.60
N TYR A 186 -5.99 7.33 11.63
CA TYR A 186 -5.69 6.07 12.31
C TYR A 186 -6.89 5.51 13.11
N ASP A 187 -7.78 6.36 13.63
CA ASP A 187 -9.03 5.91 14.25
C ASP A 187 -9.95 5.27 13.22
N GLN A 188 -10.02 5.81 12.00
CA GLN A 188 -10.76 5.17 10.89
C GLN A 188 -10.13 3.83 10.49
N VAL A 189 -8.79 3.75 10.41
CA VAL A 189 -8.09 2.47 10.17
C VAL A 189 -8.47 1.43 11.21
N LEU A 190 -8.48 1.82 12.50
CA LEU A 190 -8.86 0.93 13.59
C LEU A 190 -10.32 0.48 13.50
N ALA A 191 -11.23 1.38 13.13
CA ALA A 191 -12.64 1.06 12.92
C ALA A 191 -12.82 0.02 11.80
N ASP A 192 -12.16 0.23 10.66
CA ASP A 192 -12.21 -0.70 9.53
C ASP A 192 -11.57 -2.05 9.87
N LEU A 193 -10.44 -2.08 10.58
CA LEU A 193 -9.80 -3.32 11.04
C LEU A 193 -10.67 -4.10 12.02
N THR A 194 -11.46 -3.40 12.84
CA THR A 194 -12.42 -4.04 13.76
C THR A 194 -13.53 -4.75 12.98
N GLN A 195 -14.06 -4.11 11.94
CA GLN A 195 -15.04 -4.74 11.04
C GLN A 195 -14.42 -5.92 10.26
N ALA A 196 -13.21 -5.71 9.71
CA ALA A 196 -12.51 -6.76 8.99
C ALA A 196 -12.25 -8.00 9.85
N GLU A 197 -11.75 -7.83 11.08
CA GLU A 197 -11.47 -8.94 12.00
C GLU A 197 -12.73 -9.73 12.37
N ALA A 198 -13.87 -9.04 12.53
CA ALA A 198 -15.15 -9.67 12.86
C ALA A 198 -15.77 -10.47 11.69
N LEU A 199 -15.51 -10.04 10.45
CA LEU A 199 -16.16 -10.59 9.24
C LEU A 199 -15.29 -11.61 8.51
N LEU A 200 -13.97 -11.50 8.60
CA LEU A 200 -13.03 -12.36 7.89
C LEU A 200 -12.95 -13.76 8.52
N PRO A 201 -12.84 -14.82 7.68
CA PRO A 201 -12.61 -16.15 8.19
C PRO A 201 -11.23 -16.30 8.82
N ASP A 202 -11.09 -17.21 9.76
CA ASP A 202 -9.77 -17.73 10.13
C ASP A 202 -9.19 -18.52 8.96
N GLY A 203 -7.86 -18.48 8.83
CA GLY A 203 -7.20 -19.17 7.73
C GLY A 203 -5.78 -18.70 7.47
N ALA A 204 -5.22 -19.23 6.40
CA ALA A 204 -3.83 -18.97 6.00
C ALA A 204 -3.69 -18.59 4.51
N THR A 205 -4.74 -18.09 3.89
CA THR A 205 -4.66 -17.52 2.55
C THR A 205 -3.81 -16.26 2.61
N ARG A 206 -2.82 -16.13 1.70
CA ARG A 206 -1.79 -15.08 1.79
C ARG A 206 -1.95 -13.97 0.75
N ASN A 207 -2.72 -14.22 -0.29
CA ASN A 207 -3.09 -13.23 -1.33
C ASN A 207 -4.54 -12.73 -1.21
N ARG A 208 -5.25 -13.16 -0.18
CA ARG A 208 -6.56 -12.66 0.23
C ARG A 208 -6.55 -12.41 1.73
N ALA A 209 -7.29 -11.40 2.17
CA ALA A 209 -7.35 -11.10 3.59
C ALA A 209 -8.09 -12.19 4.37
N VAL A 210 -7.54 -12.53 5.52
CA VAL A 210 -8.11 -13.40 6.54
C VAL A 210 -8.00 -12.72 7.90
N GLN A 211 -8.60 -13.28 8.94
CA GLN A 211 -8.62 -12.65 10.27
C GLN A 211 -7.22 -12.26 10.76
N ASN A 212 -6.23 -13.14 10.57
CA ASN A 212 -4.85 -12.86 10.97
C ASN A 212 -4.17 -11.75 10.13
N THR A 213 -4.62 -11.53 8.89
CA THR A 213 -4.16 -10.38 8.07
C THR A 213 -4.59 -9.05 8.72
N ALA A 214 -5.86 -8.97 9.17
CA ALA A 214 -6.37 -7.81 9.90
C ALA A 214 -5.63 -7.59 11.23
N ARG A 215 -5.37 -8.66 12.00
CA ARG A 215 -4.61 -8.61 13.25
C ARG A 215 -3.17 -8.15 13.04
N ALA A 216 -2.50 -8.61 11.99
CA ALA A 216 -1.13 -8.20 11.68
C ALA A 216 -1.02 -6.71 11.35
N LEU A 217 -1.95 -6.18 10.55
CA LEU A 217 -2.01 -4.75 10.27
C LEU A 217 -2.38 -3.94 11.52
N ARG A 218 -3.25 -4.49 12.37
CA ARG A 218 -3.63 -3.87 13.64
C ARG A 218 -2.45 -3.79 14.62
N ALA A 219 -1.59 -4.82 14.68
CA ALA A 219 -0.33 -4.78 15.44
C ALA A 219 0.59 -3.65 14.93
N ARG A 220 0.74 -3.51 13.60
CA ARG A 220 1.50 -2.41 12.98
C ARG A 220 0.88 -1.04 13.30
N LEU A 221 -0.43 -0.89 13.21
CA LEU A 221 -1.13 0.34 13.57
C LEU A 221 -0.87 0.75 15.03
N HIS A 222 -1.01 -0.18 15.97
CA HIS A 222 -0.75 0.08 17.39
C HIS A 222 0.72 0.44 17.65
N LEU A 223 1.67 -0.15 16.90
CA LEU A 223 3.08 0.26 16.94
C LEU A 223 3.27 1.73 16.54
N TYR A 224 2.64 2.16 15.43
CA TYR A 224 2.69 3.55 14.96
C TYR A 224 2.00 4.53 15.93
N ARG A 225 0.95 4.08 16.61
CA ARG A 225 0.25 4.85 17.66
C ARG A 225 0.96 4.81 19.01
N GLN A 226 2.09 4.11 19.14
CA GLN A 226 2.81 3.89 20.40
C GLN A 226 1.95 3.23 21.49
N GLN A 227 0.97 2.44 21.09
CA GLN A 227 0.09 1.66 21.96
C GLN A 227 0.72 0.28 22.20
N TRP A 228 1.78 0.27 23.02
CA TRP A 228 2.69 -0.87 23.15
C TRP A 228 2.02 -2.16 23.61
N THR A 229 1.07 -2.06 24.53
CA THR A 229 0.33 -3.23 25.03
C THR A 229 -0.48 -3.88 23.92
N ASP A 230 -1.21 -3.09 23.14
CA ASP A 230 -2.04 -3.60 22.05
C ASP A 230 -1.18 -4.13 20.91
N ALA A 231 -0.07 -3.46 20.57
CA ALA A 231 0.88 -3.95 19.58
C ALA A 231 1.44 -5.34 19.97
N GLU A 232 1.79 -5.55 21.26
CA GLU A 232 2.23 -6.85 21.75
C GLU A 232 1.12 -7.90 21.68
N ILE A 233 -0.11 -7.56 22.06
CA ILE A 233 -1.26 -8.49 22.03
C ILE A 233 -1.52 -8.98 20.62
N TYR A 234 -1.71 -8.07 19.66
CA TYR A 234 -2.06 -8.43 18.30
C TYR A 234 -0.93 -9.16 17.57
N ALA A 235 0.32 -8.74 17.73
CA ALA A 235 1.47 -9.47 17.21
C ALA A 235 1.56 -10.89 17.80
N THR A 236 1.27 -11.06 19.09
CA THR A 236 1.25 -12.37 19.76
C THR A 236 0.16 -13.28 19.20
N GLN A 237 -1.03 -12.76 18.94
CA GLN A 237 -2.10 -13.54 18.31
C GLN A 237 -1.69 -14.09 16.95
N VAL A 238 -1.06 -13.28 16.11
CA VAL A 238 -0.57 -13.71 14.80
C VAL A 238 0.54 -14.75 14.91
N ILE A 239 1.54 -14.51 15.78
CA ILE A 239 2.67 -15.42 15.98
C ILE A 239 2.18 -16.78 16.48
N ASN A 240 1.21 -16.81 17.36
CA ASN A 240 0.69 -18.04 17.98
C ASN A 240 -0.34 -18.77 17.12
N SER A 241 -0.78 -18.22 16.00
CA SER A 241 -1.84 -18.80 15.16
C SER A 241 -1.46 -20.11 14.47
N SER A 242 -0.19 -20.54 14.51
CA SER A 242 0.34 -21.72 13.79
C SER A 242 0.20 -21.69 12.25
N ASN A 243 -0.50 -20.68 11.71
CA ASN A 243 -0.71 -20.54 10.27
C ASN A 243 0.56 -20.09 9.53
N TYR A 244 1.51 -19.51 10.24
CA TYR A 244 2.73 -18.90 9.69
C TYR A 244 3.98 -19.45 10.38
N SER A 245 5.09 -19.44 9.65
CA SER A 245 6.41 -19.77 10.21
C SER A 245 7.50 -19.04 9.44
N LEU A 246 8.55 -18.61 10.13
CA LEU A 246 9.74 -18.09 9.47
C LEU A 246 10.35 -19.17 8.58
N VAL A 247 10.72 -18.79 7.35
CA VAL A 247 11.29 -19.75 6.40
C VAL A 247 12.81 -19.64 6.33
N THR A 248 13.45 -20.78 6.11
CA THR A 248 14.91 -20.92 5.98
C THR A 248 15.22 -21.74 4.72
N PRO A 249 16.15 -21.31 3.88
CA PRO A 249 16.94 -20.08 3.95
C PRO A 249 16.08 -18.82 3.66
N TYR A 250 16.60 -17.64 4.00
CA TYR A 250 15.89 -16.36 3.77
C TYR A 250 15.35 -16.21 2.34
N ARG A 251 16.14 -16.65 1.34
CA ARG A 251 15.75 -16.62 -0.08
C ARG A 251 14.42 -17.33 -0.37
N ALA A 252 13.99 -18.28 0.45
CA ALA A 252 12.73 -19.00 0.27
C ALA A 252 11.49 -18.07 0.35
N ILE A 253 11.62 -16.88 0.94
CA ILE A 253 10.54 -15.86 0.96
C ILE A 253 10.20 -15.43 -0.48
N SER A 254 11.22 -15.21 -1.32
CA SER A 254 11.11 -14.68 -2.68
C SER A 254 11.43 -15.72 -3.76
N THR A 255 11.20 -16.99 -3.48
CA THR A 255 11.38 -18.09 -4.44
C THR A 255 10.03 -18.73 -4.74
N ALA A 256 9.73 -18.92 -6.02
CA ALA A 256 8.51 -19.62 -6.42
C ALA A 256 8.54 -21.11 -5.96
N PRO A 257 7.36 -21.69 -5.62
CA PRO A 257 6.07 -21.05 -5.59
C PRO A 257 5.96 -20.02 -4.46
N PHE A 258 5.40 -18.83 -4.78
CA PHE A 258 5.19 -17.78 -3.80
C PHE A 258 4.14 -18.17 -2.75
N LEU A 259 3.67 -17.23 -1.94
CA LEU A 259 2.78 -17.47 -0.81
C LEU A 259 3.49 -18.30 0.26
N SER A 260 4.73 -17.91 0.57
CA SER A 260 5.57 -18.61 1.57
C SER A 260 4.88 -18.65 2.93
N ARG A 261 5.25 -19.61 3.78
CA ARG A 261 4.69 -19.70 5.14
C ARG A 261 5.02 -18.48 6.02
N GLU A 262 5.96 -17.65 5.62
CA GLU A 262 6.30 -16.41 6.30
C GLU A 262 5.43 -15.23 5.87
N SER A 263 4.88 -15.26 4.67
CA SER A 263 3.98 -14.22 4.19
C SER A 263 2.63 -14.29 4.91
N ILE A 264 2.19 -13.19 5.49
CA ILE A 264 0.86 -13.02 6.06
C ILE A 264 -0.07 -12.41 5.02
N PHE A 265 0.45 -11.45 4.25
CA PHE A 265 -0.26 -10.87 3.11
C PHE A 265 0.74 -10.38 2.07
N GLU A 266 0.52 -10.80 0.83
CA GLU A 266 1.26 -10.35 -0.34
C GLU A 266 0.32 -10.14 -1.52
N LEU A 267 0.65 -9.19 -2.38
CA LEU A 267 -0.04 -8.92 -3.63
C LEU A 267 0.64 -9.72 -4.73
N THR A 268 -0.09 -10.62 -5.35
CA THR A 268 0.44 -11.57 -6.34
C THR A 268 0.26 -11.02 -7.75
N PHE A 269 1.26 -11.26 -8.58
CA PHE A 269 1.29 -10.86 -9.98
C PHE A 269 1.33 -12.09 -10.89
N SER A 270 1.13 -11.86 -12.17
CA SER A 270 1.21 -12.88 -13.22
C SER A 270 1.87 -12.31 -14.47
N ASN A 271 2.15 -13.15 -15.46
CA ASN A 271 2.74 -12.65 -16.70
C ASN A 271 1.82 -11.70 -17.50
N SER A 272 0.49 -11.80 -17.32
CA SER A 272 -0.49 -10.91 -17.93
C SER A 272 -0.76 -9.65 -17.09
N ASP A 273 -0.47 -9.70 -15.80
CA ASP A 273 -0.56 -8.62 -14.84
C ASP A 273 0.79 -8.53 -14.12
N ALA A 274 1.74 -7.88 -14.76
CA ALA A 274 3.16 -8.07 -14.49
C ALA A 274 3.71 -7.08 -13.46
N ASN A 275 4.46 -7.59 -12.48
CA ASN A 275 5.32 -6.76 -11.65
C ASN A 275 6.60 -6.40 -12.42
N SER A 276 6.79 -5.13 -12.69
CA SER A 276 7.96 -4.61 -13.41
C SER A 276 9.09 -4.13 -12.49
N MET A 277 9.00 -4.36 -11.18
CA MET A 277 9.99 -3.86 -10.22
C MET A 277 11.41 -4.38 -10.51
N TRP A 278 11.56 -5.64 -10.95
CA TRP A 278 12.85 -6.20 -11.37
C TRP A 278 13.59 -5.32 -12.39
N ASN A 279 12.87 -4.69 -13.31
CA ASN A 279 13.43 -3.83 -14.35
C ASN A 279 14.17 -2.61 -13.77
N ASN A 280 13.72 -2.11 -12.63
CA ASN A 280 14.36 -0.99 -11.94
C ASN A 280 15.64 -1.41 -11.20
N TRP A 281 15.73 -2.66 -10.76
CA TRP A 281 16.87 -3.20 -10.02
C TRP A 281 17.97 -3.81 -10.90
N PHE A 282 17.60 -4.39 -12.02
CA PHE A 282 18.53 -5.14 -12.85
C PHE A 282 19.37 -4.20 -13.71
N PRO A 283 20.70 -4.45 -13.80
CA PRO A 283 21.58 -3.78 -14.74
C PRO A 283 21.15 -3.95 -16.20
N SER A 284 21.52 -3.00 -17.07
CA SER A 284 21.19 -3.01 -18.49
C SER A 284 21.71 -4.26 -19.22
N ALA A 285 22.85 -4.80 -18.79
CA ALA A 285 23.40 -6.07 -19.31
C ALA A 285 22.47 -7.28 -19.04
N LEU A 286 21.55 -7.17 -18.09
CA LEU A 286 20.52 -8.16 -17.78
C LEU A 286 19.12 -7.72 -18.26
N GLY A 287 19.04 -6.71 -19.10
CA GLY A 287 17.80 -6.19 -19.69
C GLY A 287 17.02 -5.22 -18.81
N GLY A 288 17.58 -4.77 -17.68
CA GLY A 288 16.96 -3.81 -16.78
C GLY A 288 17.34 -2.35 -17.09
N GLN A 289 16.79 -1.43 -16.30
CA GLN A 289 17.08 0.01 -16.34
C GLN A 289 18.11 0.43 -15.28
N PHE A 290 18.28 -0.38 -14.23
CA PHE A 290 19.19 -0.14 -13.10
C PHE A 290 18.96 1.20 -12.41
N ASN A 291 17.70 1.59 -12.24
CA ASN A 291 17.31 2.82 -11.58
C ASN A 291 17.64 2.80 -10.09
N PHE A 292 17.57 1.63 -9.44
CA PHE A 292 17.83 1.46 -8.01
C PHE A 292 19.09 0.61 -7.79
N GLN A 293 19.99 1.16 -6.99
CA GLN A 293 21.24 0.50 -6.66
C GLN A 293 21.43 0.45 -5.14
N PRO A 294 21.75 -0.72 -4.56
CA PRO A 294 22.17 -0.80 -3.16
C PRO A 294 23.42 0.08 -2.95
N VAL A 295 23.41 0.90 -1.88
CA VAL A 295 24.61 1.70 -1.55
C VAL A 295 25.73 0.80 -1.01
N PRO A 296 27.01 1.19 -1.12
CA PRO A 296 28.15 0.38 -0.64
C PRO A 296 28.00 -0.07 0.82
N ALA A 297 27.50 0.81 1.71
CA ALA A 297 27.27 0.47 3.11
C ALA A 297 26.22 -0.63 3.28
N ALA A 298 25.13 -0.62 2.51
CA ALA A 298 24.12 -1.68 2.54
C ALA A 298 24.65 -3.00 1.98
N ILE A 299 25.46 -2.95 0.92
CA ILE A 299 26.14 -4.15 0.37
C ILE A 299 27.04 -4.77 1.44
N THR A 300 27.84 -3.95 2.15
CA THR A 300 28.71 -4.42 3.23
C THR A 300 27.89 -5.05 4.36
N LEU A 301 26.81 -4.39 4.83
CA LEU A 301 25.96 -4.92 5.90
C LEU A 301 25.28 -6.23 5.52
N LEU A 302 24.74 -6.33 4.32
CA LEU A 302 24.04 -7.54 3.87
C LEU A 302 24.99 -8.72 3.64
N ASN A 303 26.24 -8.47 3.26
CA ASN A 303 27.27 -9.49 3.08
C ASN A 303 28.03 -9.85 4.38
N ASP A 304 27.86 -9.07 5.45
CA ASP A 304 28.47 -9.39 6.75
C ASP A 304 27.76 -10.62 7.35
N PRO A 305 28.49 -11.74 7.60
CA PRO A 305 27.89 -12.93 8.17
C PRO A 305 27.35 -12.73 9.60
N ALA A 306 27.79 -11.69 10.32
CA ALA A 306 27.30 -11.38 11.66
C ALA A 306 26.08 -10.45 11.68
N VAL A 307 25.76 -9.81 10.54
CA VAL A 307 24.68 -8.82 10.40
C VAL A 307 23.65 -9.26 9.37
N GLY A 308 24.05 -9.44 8.11
CA GLY A 308 23.19 -9.85 7.01
C GLY A 308 22.88 -11.34 7.04
N GLY A 309 23.90 -12.16 7.23
CA GLY A 309 23.76 -13.61 7.19
C GLY A 309 23.14 -14.10 5.88
N SER A 310 22.09 -14.93 5.95
CA SER A 310 21.38 -15.43 4.76
C SER A 310 20.61 -14.34 3.98
N ARG A 311 20.49 -13.12 4.50
CA ARG A 311 19.91 -11.96 3.78
C ARG A 311 20.84 -11.41 2.69
N SER A 312 22.11 -11.87 2.63
CA SER A 312 22.98 -11.64 1.47
C SER A 312 22.34 -12.07 0.17
N ALA A 313 21.38 -13.00 0.20
CA ALA A 313 20.55 -13.42 -0.94
C ALA A 313 19.68 -12.28 -1.54
N LEU A 314 19.51 -11.15 -0.85
CA LEU A 314 18.91 -9.92 -1.38
C LEU A 314 19.82 -9.22 -2.41
N LEU A 315 21.07 -9.62 -2.50
CA LEU A 315 22.03 -9.09 -3.46
C LEU A 315 22.36 -10.14 -4.51
N ALA A 316 22.61 -9.67 -5.73
CA ALA A 316 23.24 -10.45 -6.78
C ALA A 316 24.32 -9.61 -7.47
N THR A 317 25.26 -10.28 -8.14
CA THR A 317 26.37 -9.61 -8.83
C THR A 317 26.47 -10.11 -10.26
N THR A 318 26.69 -9.20 -11.20
CA THR A 318 27.01 -9.52 -12.60
C THR A 318 28.27 -8.76 -13.01
N THR A 319 28.87 -9.16 -14.14
CA THR A 319 30.04 -8.45 -14.69
C THR A 319 29.63 -7.55 -15.85
N ILE A 320 29.96 -6.28 -15.77
CA ILE A 320 29.73 -5.29 -16.83
C ILE A 320 31.07 -4.65 -17.19
N ALA A 321 31.44 -4.73 -18.47
CA ALA A 321 32.74 -4.20 -18.97
C ALA A 321 33.95 -4.66 -18.11
N GLY A 322 33.94 -5.92 -17.67
CA GLY A 322 35.01 -6.51 -16.86
C GLY A 322 34.97 -6.18 -15.36
N SER A 323 34.02 -5.35 -14.91
CA SER A 323 33.87 -4.97 -13.49
C SER A 323 32.65 -5.62 -12.86
N PRO A 324 32.72 -6.07 -11.58
CA PRO A 324 31.57 -6.59 -10.86
C PRO A 324 30.59 -5.47 -10.50
N VAL A 325 29.31 -5.67 -10.76
CA VAL A 325 28.21 -4.76 -10.42
C VAL A 325 27.20 -5.51 -9.54
N THR A 326 27.04 -5.03 -8.31
CA THR A 326 26.07 -5.60 -7.36
C THR A 326 24.73 -4.86 -7.47
N TYR A 327 23.64 -5.62 -7.48
CA TYR A 327 22.28 -5.11 -7.61
C TYR A 327 21.32 -5.81 -6.64
N GLY A 328 20.14 -5.19 -6.42
CA GLY A 328 19.09 -5.77 -5.58
C GLY A 328 18.39 -6.93 -6.28
N ASN A 329 18.16 -8.02 -5.54
CA ASN A 329 17.66 -9.30 -6.07
C ASN A 329 16.40 -9.79 -5.35
N LEU A 330 15.67 -8.93 -4.68
CA LEU A 330 14.38 -9.29 -4.09
C LEU A 330 13.37 -9.64 -5.18
N TYR A 331 13.27 -8.81 -6.20
CA TYR A 331 12.48 -9.00 -7.41
C TYR A 331 13.39 -9.57 -8.50
N SER A 332 13.32 -10.87 -8.74
CA SER A 332 14.33 -11.56 -9.54
C SER A 332 13.81 -12.25 -10.83
N ARG A 333 12.51 -12.23 -11.03
CA ARG A 333 11.87 -13.04 -12.08
C ARG A 333 11.55 -12.21 -13.32
N SER A 334 12.61 -11.76 -13.99
CA SER A 334 12.51 -10.90 -15.18
C SER A 334 11.73 -11.52 -16.35
N ALA A 335 11.76 -12.85 -16.50
CA ALA A 335 11.04 -13.54 -17.56
C ALA A 335 9.56 -13.76 -17.25
N GLN A 336 9.23 -14.11 -16.00
CA GLN A 336 7.85 -14.37 -15.53
C GLN A 336 7.15 -13.10 -15.07
N ARG A 337 7.88 -12.14 -14.54
CA ARG A 337 7.39 -10.85 -14.02
C ARG A 337 6.30 -10.99 -12.95
N ASP A 338 6.36 -12.08 -12.19
CA ASP A 338 5.35 -12.50 -11.21
C ASP A 338 5.84 -12.41 -9.74
N ASP A 339 6.98 -11.74 -9.49
CA ASP A 339 7.42 -11.45 -8.12
C ASP A 339 6.33 -10.70 -7.35
N PRO A 340 5.92 -11.15 -6.15
CA PRO A 340 4.89 -10.49 -5.37
C PRO A 340 5.39 -9.20 -4.72
N SER A 341 4.46 -8.30 -4.35
CA SER A 341 4.74 -7.22 -3.41
C SER A 341 4.40 -7.67 -1.99
N TYR A 342 5.40 -7.69 -1.10
CA TYR A 342 5.23 -8.10 0.29
C TYR A 342 4.62 -6.95 1.10
N VAL A 343 3.51 -7.22 1.79
CA VAL A 343 2.78 -6.21 2.58
C VAL A 343 2.92 -6.47 4.07
N LEU A 344 2.72 -7.73 4.49
CA LEU A 344 2.81 -8.15 5.89
C LEU A 344 3.55 -9.49 5.98
N ARG A 345 4.62 -9.54 6.80
CA ARG A 345 5.41 -10.76 7.04
C ARG A 345 5.52 -11.10 8.52
N LEU A 346 5.66 -12.39 8.82
CA LEU A 346 5.79 -12.87 10.21
C LEU A 346 7.01 -12.30 10.93
N ALA A 347 8.14 -12.10 10.23
CA ALA A 347 9.32 -11.46 10.81
C ALA A 347 9.01 -10.07 11.37
N GLU A 348 8.15 -9.32 10.71
CA GLU A 348 7.70 -8.03 11.22
C GLU A 348 6.91 -8.15 12.53
N GLN A 349 6.07 -9.17 12.66
CA GLN A 349 5.28 -9.37 13.89
C GLN A 349 6.19 -9.66 15.08
N TYR A 350 7.26 -10.42 14.89
CA TYR A 350 8.29 -10.59 15.93
C TYR A 350 8.99 -9.29 16.29
N LEU A 351 9.34 -8.46 15.30
CA LEU A 351 10.03 -7.18 15.54
C LEU A 351 9.10 -6.11 16.13
N ILE A 352 7.79 -6.10 15.76
CA ILE A 352 6.76 -5.28 16.42
C ILE A 352 6.67 -5.68 17.90
N ARG A 353 6.58 -6.98 18.19
CA ARG A 353 6.46 -7.47 19.55
C ARG A 353 7.73 -7.21 20.38
N ALA A 354 8.90 -7.34 19.76
CA ALA A 354 10.17 -7.01 20.38
C ALA A 354 10.23 -5.53 20.78
N GLU A 355 9.88 -4.61 19.87
CA GLU A 355 9.88 -3.17 20.15
C GLU A 355 8.85 -2.82 21.22
N ALA A 356 7.63 -3.33 21.10
CA ALA A 356 6.57 -3.10 22.08
C ALA A 356 6.96 -3.59 23.48
N ARG A 357 7.61 -4.74 23.59
CA ARG A 357 8.14 -5.30 24.86
C ARG A 357 9.28 -4.47 25.42
N ALA A 358 10.22 -4.03 24.57
CA ALA A 358 11.31 -3.15 24.99
C ALA A 358 10.80 -1.83 25.56
N LYS A 359 9.81 -1.22 24.92
CA LYS A 359 9.15 0.01 25.40
C LYS A 359 8.36 -0.17 26.71
N GLN A 360 7.96 -1.39 27.03
CA GLN A 360 7.30 -1.74 28.29
C GLN A 360 8.28 -2.22 29.38
N GLY A 361 9.59 -2.18 29.14
CA GLY A 361 10.60 -2.69 30.08
C GLY A 361 10.71 -4.21 30.14
N LYS A 362 10.04 -4.98 29.29
CA LYS A 362 10.07 -6.45 29.21
C LYS A 362 11.30 -6.92 28.41
N LEU A 363 12.52 -6.54 28.86
CA LEU A 363 13.75 -6.60 28.06
C LEU A 363 14.13 -8.04 27.63
N THR A 364 14.02 -9.01 28.54
CA THR A 364 14.32 -10.42 28.24
C THR A 364 13.40 -10.97 27.14
N ALA A 365 12.12 -10.68 27.20
CA ALA A 365 11.15 -11.12 26.20
C ALA A 365 11.34 -10.39 24.85
N ALA A 366 11.72 -9.10 24.88
CA ALA A 366 12.06 -8.33 23.70
C ALA A 366 13.31 -8.89 22.99
N LEU A 367 14.36 -9.20 23.75
CA LEU A 367 15.59 -9.82 23.24
C LEU A 367 15.32 -11.20 22.63
N ALA A 368 14.45 -12.01 23.24
CA ALA A 368 14.06 -13.30 22.72
C ALA A 368 13.41 -13.18 21.33
N ASP A 369 12.45 -12.25 21.14
CA ASP A 369 11.80 -12.03 19.85
C ASP A 369 12.77 -11.53 18.78
N LEU A 370 13.64 -10.59 19.11
CA LEU A 370 14.71 -10.12 18.23
C LEU A 370 15.57 -11.30 17.76
N ASN A 371 15.98 -12.16 18.69
CA ASN A 371 16.86 -13.29 18.41
C ASN A 371 16.19 -14.42 17.60
N VAL A 372 14.86 -14.51 17.58
CA VAL A 372 14.14 -15.41 16.67
C VAL A 372 14.40 -15.02 15.20
N VAL A 373 14.30 -13.72 14.87
CA VAL A 373 14.56 -13.22 13.51
C VAL A 373 16.04 -13.37 13.15
N ARG A 374 16.94 -13.03 14.08
CA ARG A 374 18.39 -13.17 13.91
C ARG A 374 18.81 -14.64 13.67
N SER A 375 18.28 -15.56 14.46
CA SER A 375 18.56 -17.00 14.31
C SER A 375 18.11 -17.51 12.93
N ARG A 376 16.91 -17.11 12.44
CA ARG A 376 16.44 -17.48 11.11
C ARG A 376 17.39 -16.99 10.01
N ALA A 377 17.98 -15.81 10.18
CA ALA A 377 18.97 -15.27 9.24
C ALA A 377 20.38 -15.94 9.40
N GLY A 378 20.58 -16.77 10.39
CA GLY A 378 21.86 -17.41 10.67
C GLY A 378 22.92 -16.47 11.24
N VAL A 379 22.49 -15.36 11.89
CA VAL A 379 23.42 -14.39 12.50
C VAL A 379 23.46 -14.58 14.02
N PRO A 380 24.58 -14.20 14.70
CA PRO A 380 24.71 -14.33 16.14
C PRO A 380 23.59 -13.65 16.92
N ALA A 381 23.24 -14.19 18.07
CA ALA A 381 22.27 -13.56 18.97
C ALA A 381 22.74 -12.17 19.40
N SER A 382 21.81 -11.23 19.55
CA SER A 382 22.09 -9.91 20.10
C SER A 382 22.42 -10.02 21.60
N THR A 383 23.36 -9.22 22.06
CA THR A 383 23.76 -9.08 23.47
C THR A 383 23.24 -7.79 24.10
N ALA A 384 22.30 -7.10 23.46
CA ALA A 384 21.73 -5.87 23.98
C ALA A 384 21.06 -6.10 25.34
N ALA A 385 21.43 -5.30 26.34
CA ALA A 385 21.04 -5.48 27.74
C ALA A 385 20.15 -4.35 28.28
N THR A 386 20.18 -3.16 27.65
CA THR A 386 19.33 -2.02 28.04
C THR A 386 18.23 -1.79 27.02
N ALA A 387 17.21 -1.02 27.40
CA ALA A 387 16.12 -0.67 26.50
C ALA A 387 16.63 0.10 25.25
N GLU A 388 17.56 1.03 25.42
CA GLU A 388 18.14 1.82 24.33
C GLU A 388 18.93 0.91 23.38
N GLN A 389 19.76 0.00 23.91
CA GLN A 389 20.50 -0.96 23.10
C GLN A 389 19.57 -1.90 22.33
N LEU A 390 18.49 -2.38 22.96
CA LEU A 390 17.50 -3.23 22.32
C LEU A 390 16.75 -2.49 21.21
N LEU A 391 16.29 -1.27 21.44
CA LEU A 391 15.59 -0.48 20.43
C LEU A 391 16.50 -0.20 19.23
N LEU A 392 17.76 0.14 19.46
CA LEU A 392 18.72 0.31 18.37
C LEU A 392 19.01 -1.01 17.63
N ALA A 393 19.12 -2.12 18.35
CA ALA A 393 19.32 -3.44 17.75
C ALA A 393 18.10 -3.86 16.91
N ILE A 394 16.88 -3.56 17.36
CA ILE A 394 15.63 -3.81 16.60
C ILE A 394 15.58 -2.92 15.35
N GLU A 395 15.91 -1.62 15.45
CA GLU A 395 15.99 -0.71 14.30
C GLU A 395 16.98 -1.24 13.25
N ASN A 396 18.17 -1.67 13.66
CA ASN A 396 19.18 -2.24 12.76
C ASN A 396 18.74 -3.57 12.15
N GLU A 397 18.06 -4.42 12.93
CA GLU A 397 17.50 -5.67 12.42
C GLU A 397 16.43 -5.42 11.37
N ARG A 398 15.50 -4.47 11.61
CA ARG A 398 14.48 -4.05 10.61
C ARG A 398 15.14 -3.52 9.34
N ARG A 399 16.21 -2.74 9.46
CA ARG A 399 16.96 -2.19 8.31
C ARG A 399 17.46 -3.27 7.36
N VAL A 400 18.00 -4.37 7.86
CA VAL A 400 18.54 -5.45 7.02
C VAL A 400 17.48 -6.48 6.64
N GLU A 401 16.51 -6.72 7.51
CA GLU A 401 15.40 -7.66 7.27
C GLU A 401 14.49 -7.20 6.13
N PHE A 402 14.19 -5.90 6.06
CA PHE A 402 13.29 -5.28 5.08
C PHE A 402 14.03 -4.37 4.09
N ALA A 403 15.29 -4.67 3.78
CA ALA A 403 16.22 -3.75 3.12
C ALA A 403 15.72 -3.15 1.80
N PHE A 404 14.89 -3.89 1.03
CA PHE A 404 14.35 -3.47 -0.27
C PHE A 404 12.81 -3.49 -0.30
N GLU A 405 12.19 -3.53 0.88
CA GLU A 405 10.74 -3.42 1.06
C GLU A 405 10.35 -1.97 1.44
N ALA A 406 9.05 -1.66 1.40
CA ALA A 406 8.50 -0.31 1.58
C ALA A 406 8.46 0.16 3.06
N ASP A 407 9.56 0.05 3.82
CA ASP A 407 9.48 0.19 5.27
C ASP A 407 10.43 1.24 5.86
N ARG A 408 11.65 1.36 5.35
CA ARG A 408 12.75 2.07 6.04
C ARG A 408 12.47 3.54 6.34
N TRP A 409 11.95 4.29 5.39
CA TRP A 409 11.59 5.70 5.59
C TRP A 409 10.57 5.86 6.71
N PHE A 410 9.49 5.08 6.63
CA PHE A 410 8.39 5.16 7.58
C PHE A 410 8.84 4.74 8.99
N ASP A 411 9.75 3.77 9.12
CA ASP A 411 10.35 3.38 10.39
C ASP A 411 11.16 4.52 11.00
N LEU A 412 12.00 5.19 10.23
CA LEU A 412 12.80 6.32 10.70
C LEU A 412 11.94 7.51 11.10
N VAL A 413 10.87 7.79 10.36
CA VAL A 413 9.93 8.88 10.67
C VAL A 413 9.17 8.58 11.97
N ARG A 414 8.55 7.40 12.11
CA ARG A 414 7.75 7.06 13.30
C ARG A 414 8.58 7.00 14.58
N THR A 415 9.87 6.66 14.48
CA THR A 415 10.80 6.60 15.62
C THR A 415 11.52 7.92 15.90
N GLY A 416 11.29 8.95 15.07
CA GLY A 416 11.97 10.25 15.19
C GLY A 416 13.44 10.21 14.78
N ARG A 417 13.88 9.21 14.04
CA ARG A 417 15.28 8.94 13.71
C ARG A 417 15.74 9.48 12.38
N ALA A 418 14.82 9.96 11.51
CA ALA A 418 15.16 10.44 10.16
C ALA A 418 16.22 11.56 10.18
N GLY A 419 16.17 12.48 11.14
CA GLY A 419 17.18 13.52 11.30
C GLY A 419 18.56 12.97 11.64
N ALA A 420 18.64 12.02 12.58
CA ALA A 420 19.91 11.46 13.04
C ALA A 420 20.55 10.49 12.03
N VAL A 421 19.75 9.76 11.25
CA VAL A 421 20.24 8.72 10.32
C VAL A 421 20.46 9.28 8.92
N LEU A 422 19.55 10.13 8.43
CA LEU A 422 19.52 10.60 7.04
C LEU A 422 19.91 12.09 6.89
N GLY A 423 20.07 12.81 8.01
CA GLY A 423 20.30 14.26 7.97
C GLY A 423 19.04 15.08 7.65
N VAL A 424 17.86 14.48 7.57
CA VAL A 424 16.59 15.18 7.32
C VAL A 424 16.08 15.78 8.63
N THR A 425 16.69 16.86 9.06
CA THR A 425 16.43 17.51 10.35
C THR A 425 15.14 18.32 10.38
N ASP A 426 14.67 18.80 9.24
CA ASP A 426 13.37 19.50 9.14
C ASP A 426 12.22 18.50 9.20
N GLN A 427 11.61 18.35 10.38
CA GLN A 427 10.51 17.43 10.62
C GLN A 427 9.26 17.71 9.77
N ARG A 428 9.11 18.95 9.27
CA ARG A 428 7.99 19.30 8.36
C ARG A 428 8.07 18.53 7.04
N ARG A 429 9.25 18.04 6.65
CA ARG A 429 9.49 17.21 5.47
C ARG A 429 9.44 15.69 5.72
N TRP A 430 9.05 15.27 6.92
CA TRP A 430 8.89 13.84 7.22
C TRP A 430 7.60 13.27 6.65
N LEU A 431 6.62 14.12 6.38
CA LEU A 431 5.42 13.75 5.63
C LEU A 431 5.57 14.20 4.18
N PHE A 432 4.94 13.47 3.26
CA PHE A 432 4.94 13.82 1.85
C PHE A 432 4.04 15.02 1.56
N PRO A 433 4.31 15.80 0.50
CA PRO A 433 3.40 16.85 0.08
C PRO A 433 2.09 16.27 -0.46
N LEU A 434 0.98 16.98 -0.25
CA LEU A 434 -0.24 16.70 -1.01
C LEU A 434 0.00 17.09 -2.48
N PRO A 435 -0.56 16.31 -3.44
CA PRO A 435 -0.41 16.61 -4.85
C PRO A 435 -0.91 18.01 -5.21
N PHE A 436 -0.15 18.73 -6.01
CA PHE A 436 -0.46 20.10 -6.41
C PHE A 436 -1.82 20.20 -7.11
N ASN A 437 -2.13 19.27 -8.00
CA ASN A 437 -3.39 19.27 -8.75
C ASN A 437 -4.63 19.10 -7.85
N ASP A 438 -4.51 18.30 -6.78
CA ASP A 438 -5.60 18.09 -5.81
C ASP A 438 -5.85 19.37 -4.99
N LEU A 439 -4.79 20.07 -4.58
CA LEU A 439 -4.90 21.36 -3.89
C LEU A 439 -5.56 22.44 -4.75
N VAL A 440 -5.29 22.44 -6.07
CA VAL A 440 -5.94 23.35 -7.03
C VAL A 440 -7.40 22.95 -7.26
N ALA A 441 -7.68 21.66 -7.32
CA ALA A 441 -9.03 21.15 -7.61
C ALA A 441 -9.98 21.27 -6.41
N ASP A 442 -9.45 21.22 -5.17
CA ASP A 442 -10.25 21.31 -3.94
C ASP A 442 -9.63 22.30 -2.93
N PRO A 443 -10.15 23.54 -2.87
CA PRO A 443 -9.66 24.57 -1.95
C PRO A 443 -9.84 24.23 -0.45
N SER A 444 -10.59 23.17 -0.10
CA SER A 444 -10.72 22.69 1.28
C SER A 444 -9.45 21.98 1.76
N LEU A 445 -8.57 21.58 0.84
CA LEU A 445 -7.32 20.92 1.16
C LEU A 445 -6.23 21.95 1.51
N THR A 446 -5.43 21.62 2.50
CA THR A 446 -4.27 22.42 2.93
C THR A 446 -3.00 21.60 2.78
N GLN A 447 -1.92 22.22 2.30
CA GLN A 447 -0.63 21.55 2.14
C GLN A 447 0.00 21.17 3.50
N ASN A 448 0.83 20.13 3.51
CA ASN A 448 1.71 19.84 4.64
C ASN A 448 2.74 20.96 4.83
N PRO A 449 3.06 21.34 6.08
CA PRO A 449 4.12 22.32 6.33
C PRO A 449 5.45 21.89 5.69
N GLY A 450 6.16 22.83 5.10
CA GLY A 450 7.46 22.58 4.44
C GLY A 450 7.41 22.46 2.91
N TYR A 451 6.19 22.58 2.32
CA TYR A 451 5.98 22.52 0.86
C TYR A 451 5.20 23.71 0.34
#